data_450d64de892f6d7787d60ba30d75c027
#
_entry.id   450d64de892f6d7787d60ba30d75c027
#
_cell.length_a   1.000
_cell.length_b   1.000
_cell.length_c   1.000
_cell.angle_alpha   90.00
_cell.angle_beta   90.00
_cell.angle_gamma   90.00
#
_symmetry.space_group_name_H-M   'P 1'
#
loop_
_entity.id
_entity.type
_entity.pdbx_description
1 polymer ?
#
loop_
_entity_poly.entity_id
_entity_poly.type
_entity_poly.pdbx_seq_one_letter_code
_entity_poly.pdbx_strand_id
1 'polypeptide(L)'
;MTIKLWQMQVEAWQPENNLKKAMEMIENTSEGWILVLPEMMIPWYMIWDRWLRDEYIEDCRSINEDIIQASGRKKITIVWWNIDFDETKKNEDGSIRKYNAAFMAANGKILWKRYKTLLPNYRMFDDKRYFTSLKQLAEEEWIDISEYYKPIETVIDGVKTKVSILICEDIWNINKDYAIDPLELTKQHNPDIIAVPSASPFWLNKSDMRRRVLENASKWTKIAYVNPIGTQNNGKNTFVFEWWSALYNDGELVEKIEDFSEDKIKTQEKEKEEIEQIFESTIYYIKEFLQNIGLKKVVIWLSWWVDSALSAALCSIALWKENVVAVNMPTRFNSKTTKNLAKDCAERLWIQYETISIEENVDLRIKQLYEYSNREVSSFNKENIQARERGKLLADMAWHEKAGFTNNGNKDETALWYATLYGDVAGALSILADLSKTQVYNLVKYINEKYWEIIPQWIIDIVPSAELSDKQDVEAWEWDPFDYEFVGKINQAFVEKKKEPADILEMYKKGILKSFLWLPKDILDYYENSLEFIKDLEKLWKLMNINYFKRVQSPPIATISKSSFWFDFREAQNWLYYTRKYRKLKQEILNIN
;
A
#
# COMPACT_ATOMS: atom_id res chain seq x y z
N MET A 1 32.23 -15.64 11.58
CA MET A 1 31.86 -14.25 11.19
C MET A 1 30.39 -14.07 11.42
N THR A 2 30.02 -13.25 12.37
CA THR A 2 28.64 -13.15 12.82
C THR A 2 28.03 -11.80 12.40
N ILE A 3 26.89 -11.89 11.70
CA ILE A 3 26.14 -10.78 11.17
C ILE A 3 24.83 -10.70 11.95
N LYS A 4 24.52 -9.52 12.51
CA LYS A 4 23.23 -9.26 13.13
C LYS A 4 22.42 -8.34 12.20
N LEU A 5 21.24 -8.80 11.83
CA LEU A 5 20.26 -8.01 11.13
C LEU A 5 19.25 -7.46 12.13
N TRP A 6 18.77 -6.24 11.94
CA TRP A 6 17.70 -5.71 12.77
C TRP A 6 16.65 -4.97 11.95
N GLN A 7 15.45 -5.47 12.00
CA GLN A 7 14.28 -4.99 11.28
C GLN A 7 13.52 -3.96 12.14
N MET A 8 13.99 -2.73 12.11
CA MET A 8 13.53 -1.67 13.01
C MET A 8 12.15 -1.12 12.64
N GLN A 9 11.29 -0.93 13.64
CA GLN A 9 10.08 -0.12 13.50
C GLN A 9 10.46 1.36 13.61
N VAL A 10 10.43 2.08 12.49
CA VAL A 10 10.82 3.48 12.42
C VAL A 10 9.63 4.40 12.65
N GLU A 11 9.78 5.44 13.47
CA GLU A 11 8.77 6.47 13.71
C GLU A 11 9.01 7.68 12.80
N ALA A 12 8.00 8.03 12.01
CA ALA A 12 8.11 9.15 11.08
C ALA A 12 8.32 10.48 11.83
N TRP A 13 9.31 11.28 11.38
CA TRP A 13 9.54 12.59 11.95
C TRP A 13 9.98 12.59 13.44
N GLN A 14 10.55 11.47 13.93
CA GLN A 14 11.00 11.30 15.31
C GLN A 14 12.44 10.78 15.36
N PRO A 15 13.44 11.59 14.92
CA PRO A 15 14.83 11.13 14.81
C PRO A 15 15.40 10.68 16.16
N GLU A 16 15.08 11.37 17.26
CA GLU A 16 15.54 11.03 18.61
C GLU A 16 14.96 9.69 19.11
N ASN A 17 13.66 9.43 18.87
CA ASN A 17 13.07 8.14 19.22
C ASN A 17 13.70 7.00 18.41
N ASN A 18 13.97 7.27 17.13
CA ASN A 18 14.62 6.30 16.25
C ASN A 18 16.09 6.06 16.67
N LEU A 19 16.81 7.11 17.07
CA LEU A 19 18.14 6.96 17.67
C LEU A 19 18.09 6.08 18.92
N LYS A 20 17.16 6.34 19.83
CA LYS A 20 17.01 5.54 21.06
C LYS A 20 16.82 4.06 20.74
N LYS A 21 15.95 3.72 19.79
CA LYS A 21 15.75 2.34 19.32
C LYS A 21 17.05 1.76 18.73
N ALA A 22 17.74 2.53 17.89
CA ALA A 22 19.02 2.10 17.31
C ALA A 22 20.08 1.84 18.41
N MET A 23 20.13 2.67 19.44
CA MET A 23 21.05 2.47 20.57
C MET A 23 20.71 1.20 21.37
N GLU A 24 19.42 0.89 21.58
CA GLU A 24 19.02 -0.36 22.22
C GLU A 24 19.48 -1.59 21.40
N MET A 25 19.40 -1.52 20.08
CA MET A 25 19.89 -2.57 19.17
C MET A 25 21.41 -2.73 19.23
N ILE A 26 22.13 -1.61 19.25
CA ILE A 26 23.58 -1.59 19.39
C ILE A 26 24.00 -2.24 20.72
N GLU A 27 23.35 -1.87 21.82
CA GLU A 27 23.65 -2.43 23.14
C GLU A 27 23.37 -3.94 23.23
N ASN A 28 22.37 -4.44 22.50
CA ASN A 28 22.01 -5.86 22.41
C ASN A 28 22.85 -6.66 21.38
N THR A 29 23.80 -6.01 20.69
CA THR A 29 24.70 -6.68 19.75
C THR A 29 25.98 -7.13 20.44
N SER A 30 26.44 -8.34 20.18
CA SER A 30 27.66 -8.90 20.80
C SER A 30 28.93 -8.25 20.23
N GLU A 31 29.94 -8.11 21.08
CA GLU A 31 31.27 -7.60 20.69
C GLU A 31 31.85 -8.41 19.50
N GLY A 32 32.51 -7.70 18.58
CA GLY A 32 33.12 -8.30 17.38
C GLY A 32 32.16 -8.52 16.20
N TRP A 33 30.85 -8.38 16.39
CA TRP A 33 29.86 -8.61 15.32
C TRP A 33 29.73 -7.40 14.40
N ILE A 34 29.11 -7.65 13.22
CA ILE A 34 28.59 -6.57 12.37
C ILE A 34 27.07 -6.48 12.53
N LEU A 35 26.60 -5.26 12.83
CA LEU A 35 25.19 -4.91 12.89
C LEU A 35 24.81 -4.17 11.61
N VAL A 36 23.77 -4.61 10.93
CA VAL A 36 23.20 -3.94 9.75
C VAL A 36 21.80 -3.44 10.09
N LEU A 37 21.57 -2.14 9.88
CA LEU A 37 20.34 -1.41 10.15
C LEU A 37 19.68 -0.97 8.82
N PRO A 38 18.36 -0.73 8.77
CA PRO A 38 17.66 -0.45 7.54
C PRO A 38 17.93 0.94 6.94
N GLU A 39 17.55 1.14 5.68
CA GLU A 39 17.53 2.44 5.02
C GLU A 39 16.53 3.38 5.70
N MET A 40 16.85 4.67 5.75
CA MET A 40 15.99 5.73 6.31
C MET A 40 15.62 5.54 7.79
N MET A 41 16.46 4.84 8.57
CA MET A 41 16.16 4.47 9.94
C MET A 41 16.03 5.66 10.90
N ILE A 42 16.63 6.80 10.60
CA ILE A 42 16.58 8.00 11.46
C ILE A 42 15.38 8.89 11.09
N PRO A 43 15.26 9.43 9.87
CA PRO A 43 14.17 10.36 9.52
C PRO A 43 12.86 9.67 9.11
N TRP A 44 12.90 8.41 8.68
CA TRP A 44 11.91 7.66 7.89
C TRP A 44 11.87 8.03 6.40
N TYR A 45 11.32 7.14 5.56
CA TYR A 45 11.42 7.29 4.10
C TYR A 45 10.46 8.35 3.54
N MET A 46 9.16 8.27 3.86
CA MET A 46 8.12 9.10 3.24
C MET A 46 7.88 10.38 4.03
N ILE A 47 8.89 11.20 4.19
CA ILE A 47 8.74 12.51 4.85
C ILE A 47 8.55 13.68 3.88
N TRP A 48 8.59 13.38 2.57
CA TRP A 48 8.26 14.31 1.47
C TRP A 48 9.03 15.63 1.56
N ASP A 49 8.35 16.76 1.34
CA ASP A 49 8.95 18.10 1.37
C ASP A 49 9.60 18.47 2.74
N ARG A 50 9.55 17.58 3.73
CA ARG A 50 10.35 17.72 4.94
C ARG A 50 11.86 17.56 4.65
N TRP A 51 12.22 16.86 3.58
CA TRP A 51 13.59 16.81 3.05
C TRP A 51 14.13 18.20 2.66
N LEU A 52 13.26 19.20 2.48
CA LEU A 52 13.63 20.58 2.14
C LEU A 52 13.84 21.47 3.39
N ARG A 53 13.74 20.92 4.60
CA ARG A 53 13.91 21.64 5.87
C ARG A 53 15.31 21.41 6.42
N ASP A 54 16.22 22.35 6.18
CA ASP A 54 17.64 22.19 6.48
C ASP A 54 17.90 21.94 7.97
N GLU A 55 17.22 22.63 8.90
CA GLU A 55 17.34 22.41 10.36
C GLU A 55 17.05 20.94 10.74
N TYR A 56 15.99 20.36 10.21
CA TYR A 56 15.65 18.95 10.46
C TYR A 56 16.70 17.98 9.89
N ILE A 57 17.23 18.30 8.70
CA ILE A 57 18.23 17.49 8.03
C ILE A 57 19.56 17.53 8.79
N GLU A 58 19.91 18.68 9.33
CA GLU A 58 21.09 18.85 10.18
C GLU A 58 20.95 18.07 11.49
N ASP A 59 19.79 18.14 12.12
CA ASP A 59 19.44 17.36 13.31
C ASP A 59 19.59 15.86 13.04
N CYS A 60 18.98 15.34 11.97
CA CYS A 60 19.16 13.94 11.56
C CYS A 60 20.63 13.56 11.33
N ARG A 61 21.42 14.44 10.67
CA ARG A 61 22.83 14.17 10.39
C ARG A 61 23.68 14.15 11.67
N SER A 62 23.37 14.99 12.65
CA SER A 62 24.11 15.08 13.91
C SER A 62 24.11 13.75 14.68
N ILE A 63 23.05 12.97 14.57
CA ILE A 63 22.87 11.64 15.18
C ILE A 63 23.95 10.63 14.74
N ASN A 64 24.59 10.85 13.61
CA ASN A 64 25.67 9.97 13.17
C ASN A 64 26.81 9.86 14.17
N GLU A 65 27.13 10.96 14.89
CA GLU A 65 28.20 10.95 15.89
C GLU A 65 27.89 10.00 17.06
N ASP A 66 26.61 9.96 17.51
CA ASP A 66 26.20 9.07 18.60
C ASP A 66 26.39 7.59 18.22
N ILE A 67 26.01 7.23 16.96
CA ILE A 67 26.17 5.87 16.44
C ILE A 67 27.65 5.51 16.27
N ILE A 68 28.47 6.44 15.76
CA ILE A 68 29.92 6.25 15.63
C ILE A 68 30.55 5.97 16.99
N GLN A 69 30.26 6.78 18.01
CA GLN A 69 30.77 6.59 19.35
C GLN A 69 30.32 5.27 19.98
N ALA A 70 29.05 4.89 19.72
CA ALA A 70 28.53 3.62 20.21
C ALA A 70 29.28 2.41 19.60
N SER A 71 29.72 2.50 18.34
CA SER A 71 30.53 1.44 17.72
C SER A 71 31.84 1.15 18.48
N GLY A 72 32.44 2.20 19.02
CA GLY A 72 33.66 2.09 19.86
C GLY A 72 33.38 1.51 21.24
N ARG A 73 32.33 1.99 21.91
CA ARG A 73 31.95 1.48 23.24
C ARG A 73 31.63 0.00 23.23
N LYS A 74 30.91 -0.46 22.19
CA LYS A 74 30.47 -1.87 22.02
C LYS A 74 31.49 -2.72 21.27
N LYS A 75 32.53 -2.12 20.68
CA LYS A 75 33.54 -2.77 19.83
C LYS A 75 32.89 -3.62 18.73
N ILE A 76 31.93 -3.08 18.02
CA ILE A 76 31.22 -3.70 16.89
C ILE A 76 31.40 -2.87 15.62
N THR A 77 31.18 -3.51 14.48
CA THR A 77 31.01 -2.80 13.20
C THR A 77 29.54 -2.51 13.00
N ILE A 78 29.18 -1.27 12.68
CA ILE A 78 27.80 -0.86 12.43
C ILE A 78 27.68 -0.36 11.00
N VAL A 79 26.70 -0.86 10.25
CA VAL A 79 26.24 -0.30 8.98
C VAL A 79 24.84 0.26 9.19
N TRP A 80 24.68 1.54 8.94
CA TRP A 80 23.39 2.23 9.11
C TRP A 80 23.15 3.21 7.99
N TRP A 81 21.93 3.68 7.89
CA TRP A 81 21.54 4.68 6.93
C TRP A 81 21.13 6.00 7.59
N ASN A 82 21.52 7.10 6.99
CA ASN A 82 21.06 8.45 7.33
C ASN A 82 21.18 9.36 6.11
N ILE A 83 20.70 10.60 6.22
CA ILE A 83 20.95 11.63 5.22
C ILE A 83 22.38 12.18 5.37
N ASP A 84 22.99 12.54 4.25
CA ASP A 84 24.19 13.36 4.20
C ASP A 84 23.97 14.58 3.29
N PHE A 85 24.74 15.62 3.45
CA PHE A 85 24.69 16.80 2.61
C PHE A 85 26.05 17.50 2.53
N ASP A 86 26.24 18.29 1.45
CA ASP A 86 27.44 19.07 1.20
C ASP A 86 27.07 20.54 1.04
N GLU A 87 27.40 21.36 2.03
CA GLU A 87 27.12 22.81 2.06
C GLU A 87 27.85 23.57 0.97
N THR A 88 28.96 23.02 0.47
CA THR A 88 29.78 23.65 -0.58
C THR A 88 29.22 23.40 -1.97
N LYS A 89 28.38 22.38 -2.15
CA LYS A 89 27.76 22.01 -3.43
C LYS A 89 26.29 22.42 -3.44
N LYS A 90 25.89 23.15 -4.47
CA LYS A 90 24.51 23.59 -4.67
C LYS A 90 23.88 22.89 -5.88
N ASN A 91 22.58 22.70 -5.81
CA ASN A 91 21.74 22.35 -6.97
C ASN A 91 21.50 23.60 -7.83
N GLU A 92 20.91 23.42 -9.02
CA GLU A 92 20.61 24.52 -9.95
C GLU A 92 19.67 25.57 -9.34
N ASP A 93 18.78 25.16 -8.43
CA ASP A 93 17.86 26.04 -7.69
C ASP A 93 18.49 26.73 -6.48
N GLY A 94 19.79 26.53 -6.25
CA GLY A 94 20.55 27.10 -5.12
C GLY A 94 20.41 26.35 -3.80
N SER A 95 19.61 25.28 -3.73
CA SER A 95 19.49 24.44 -2.53
C SER A 95 20.76 23.63 -2.27
N ILE A 96 21.01 23.29 -0.99
CA ILE A 96 22.12 22.42 -0.59
C ILE A 96 21.93 21.02 -1.15
N ARG A 97 23.01 20.41 -1.69
CA ARG A 97 22.94 19.03 -2.17
C ARG A 97 22.82 18.05 -1.04
N LYS A 98 21.81 17.18 -1.15
CA LYS A 98 21.51 16.12 -0.20
C LYS A 98 21.73 14.75 -0.86
N TYR A 99 22.15 13.79 -0.05
CA TYR A 99 22.46 12.44 -0.50
C TYR A 99 21.75 11.42 0.38
N ASN A 100 21.13 10.45 -0.25
CA ASN A 100 20.69 9.21 0.41
C ASN A 100 21.94 8.39 0.70
N ALA A 101 22.35 8.29 1.97
CA ALA A 101 23.67 7.83 2.39
C ALA A 101 23.62 6.67 3.38
N ALA A 102 24.47 5.67 3.17
CA ALA A 102 24.78 4.65 4.15
C ALA A 102 26.18 4.86 4.71
N PHE A 103 26.37 4.55 5.98
CA PHE A 103 27.58 4.74 6.73
C PHE A 103 28.06 3.42 7.32
N MET A 104 29.37 3.28 7.51
CA MET A 104 29.96 2.19 8.25
C MET A 104 30.96 2.75 9.27
N ALA A 105 30.84 2.31 10.53
CA ALA A 105 31.77 2.66 11.59
C ALA A 105 32.21 1.44 12.39
N ALA A 106 33.43 1.51 12.91
CA ALA A 106 33.95 0.56 13.88
C ALA A 106 34.95 1.26 14.79
N ASN A 107 35.11 0.78 16.03
CA ASN A 107 36.05 1.30 17.01
C ASN A 107 35.94 2.83 17.23
N GLY A 108 34.74 3.38 17.19
CA GLY A 108 34.49 4.82 17.38
C GLY A 108 34.95 5.71 16.22
N LYS A 109 35.13 5.13 15.04
CA LYS A 109 35.55 5.89 13.84
C LYS A 109 34.70 5.48 12.64
N ILE A 110 34.38 6.48 11.83
CA ILE A 110 33.79 6.22 10.53
C ILE A 110 34.82 5.57 9.61
N LEU A 111 34.45 4.44 9.00
CA LEU A 111 35.28 3.73 8.04
C LEU A 111 34.91 4.11 6.61
N TRP A 112 33.63 4.35 6.37
CA TRP A 112 33.10 4.56 5.03
C TRP A 112 31.76 5.24 5.04
N LYS A 113 31.47 5.97 3.95
CA LYS A 113 30.12 6.40 3.58
C LYS A 113 29.87 6.11 2.10
N ARG A 114 28.66 5.69 1.79
CA ARG A 114 28.19 5.38 0.43
C ARG A 114 26.95 6.17 0.11
N TYR A 115 26.91 6.80 -1.05
CA TYR A 115 25.72 7.42 -1.58
C TYR A 115 24.99 6.47 -2.52
N LYS A 116 23.67 6.54 -2.55
CA LYS A 116 22.81 5.74 -3.40
C LYS A 116 23.02 6.12 -4.85
N THR A 117 23.18 5.11 -5.71
CA THR A 117 23.42 5.29 -7.15
C THR A 117 22.12 5.35 -7.93
N LEU A 118 21.25 4.38 -7.69
CA LEU A 118 19.96 4.26 -8.36
C LEU A 118 18.88 4.96 -7.53
N LEU A 119 18.49 6.15 -7.96
CA LEU A 119 17.43 6.93 -7.32
C LEU A 119 16.08 6.59 -7.99
N PRO A 120 15.22 5.80 -7.34
CA PRO A 120 13.92 5.46 -7.89
C PRO A 120 13.03 6.70 -7.98
N ASN A 121 12.28 6.78 -9.08
CA ASN A 121 11.34 7.86 -9.36
C ASN A 121 10.07 7.28 -10.00
N TYR A 122 9.52 6.27 -9.37
CA TYR A 122 8.31 5.57 -9.79
C TYR A 122 7.47 5.20 -8.57
N ARG A 123 6.16 5.05 -8.76
CA ARG A 123 5.19 4.78 -7.70
C ARG A 123 5.31 5.78 -6.54
N MET A 124 5.57 5.31 -5.31
CA MET A 124 5.78 6.13 -4.12
C MET A 124 7.18 6.72 -4.00
N PHE A 125 8.09 6.36 -4.88
CA PHE A 125 9.47 6.84 -4.81
C PHE A 125 9.63 8.15 -5.58
N ASP A 126 10.26 9.13 -4.95
CA ASP A 126 10.56 10.44 -5.54
C ASP A 126 12.00 10.90 -5.16
N ASP A 127 12.92 9.94 -5.09
CA ASP A 127 14.29 10.18 -4.63
C ASP A 127 15.00 11.25 -5.45
N LYS A 128 14.76 11.29 -6.77
CA LYS A 128 15.39 12.28 -7.67
C LYS A 128 15.00 13.73 -7.37
N ARG A 129 13.87 13.95 -6.68
CA ARG A 129 13.43 15.28 -6.28
C ARG A 129 14.28 15.84 -5.14
N TYR A 130 14.80 14.97 -4.29
CA TYR A 130 15.45 15.36 -3.03
C TYR A 130 16.95 15.08 -2.98
N PHE A 131 17.42 14.06 -3.72
CA PHE A 131 18.78 13.55 -3.58
C PHE A 131 19.56 13.60 -4.88
N THR A 132 20.87 13.85 -4.75
CA THR A 132 21.84 13.70 -5.84
C THR A 132 22.38 12.28 -5.83
N SER A 133 22.46 11.64 -6.99
CA SER A 133 22.98 10.27 -7.11
C SER A 133 24.50 10.20 -7.04
N LEU A 134 25.03 9.03 -6.61
CA LEU A 134 26.46 8.77 -6.69
C LEU A 134 26.99 8.85 -8.12
N LYS A 135 26.16 8.45 -9.10
CA LYS A 135 26.52 8.57 -10.53
C LYS A 135 26.81 10.01 -10.92
N GLN A 136 25.92 10.93 -10.56
CA GLN A 136 26.11 12.35 -10.87
C GLN A 136 27.35 12.91 -10.18
N LEU A 137 27.59 12.53 -8.91
CA LEU A 137 28.79 12.94 -8.18
C LEU A 137 30.07 12.44 -8.87
N ALA A 138 30.11 11.18 -9.28
CA ALA A 138 31.24 10.58 -9.97
C ALA A 138 31.55 11.28 -11.32
N GLU A 139 30.51 11.60 -12.10
CA GLU A 139 30.63 12.35 -13.34
C GLU A 139 31.20 13.75 -13.13
N GLU A 140 30.74 14.47 -12.11
CA GLU A 140 31.22 15.82 -11.76
C GLU A 140 32.66 15.84 -11.24
N GLU A 141 33.06 14.81 -10.51
CA GLU A 141 34.41 14.67 -9.95
C GLU A 141 35.40 14.01 -10.92
N TRP A 142 34.94 13.60 -12.10
CA TRP A 142 35.73 12.88 -13.09
C TRP A 142 36.35 11.59 -12.58
N ILE A 143 35.66 10.91 -11.65
CA ILE A 143 36.09 9.64 -11.07
C ILE A 143 35.29 8.51 -11.74
N ASP A 144 35.99 7.44 -12.11
CA ASP A 144 35.30 6.23 -12.57
C ASP A 144 34.40 5.71 -11.45
N ILE A 145 33.13 5.54 -11.75
CA ILE A 145 32.15 5.12 -10.74
C ILE A 145 32.51 3.78 -10.08
N SER A 146 33.26 2.91 -10.76
CA SER A 146 33.72 1.63 -10.20
C SER A 146 34.62 1.79 -8.97
N GLU A 147 35.36 2.90 -8.89
CA GLU A 147 36.22 3.20 -7.74
C GLU A 147 35.45 3.33 -6.44
N TYR A 148 34.22 3.82 -6.50
CA TYR A 148 33.34 3.92 -5.33
C TYR A 148 32.81 2.56 -4.86
N TYR A 149 32.93 1.48 -5.66
CA TYR A 149 32.43 0.15 -5.30
C TYR A 149 33.48 -0.77 -4.67
N LYS A 150 34.68 -0.27 -4.42
CA LYS A 150 35.72 -0.99 -3.67
C LYS A 150 35.22 -1.29 -2.25
N PRO A 151 35.41 -2.52 -1.75
CA PRO A 151 35.03 -2.90 -0.40
C PRO A 151 35.96 -2.27 0.64
N ILE A 152 35.46 -2.12 1.85
CA ILE A 152 36.23 -1.68 3.00
C ILE A 152 36.65 -2.87 3.84
N GLU A 153 37.91 -2.96 4.19
CA GLU A 153 38.43 -3.96 5.11
C GLU A 153 38.15 -3.55 6.56
N THR A 154 37.55 -4.44 7.31
CA THR A 154 37.33 -4.32 8.74
C THR A 154 37.58 -5.67 9.43
N VAL A 155 37.52 -5.73 10.74
CA VAL A 155 37.66 -6.96 11.51
C VAL A 155 36.30 -7.30 12.11
N ILE A 156 35.77 -8.46 11.75
CA ILE A 156 34.51 -8.99 12.26
C ILE A 156 34.82 -10.34 12.92
N ASP A 157 34.50 -10.45 14.21
CA ASP A 157 34.76 -11.68 14.98
C ASP A 157 36.22 -12.19 14.85
N GLY A 158 37.16 -11.25 14.89
CA GLY A 158 38.59 -11.53 14.75
C GLY A 158 39.08 -11.80 13.32
N VAL A 159 38.20 -11.82 12.33
CA VAL A 159 38.51 -12.12 10.92
C VAL A 159 38.54 -10.83 10.09
N LYS A 160 39.62 -10.63 9.32
CA LYS A 160 39.66 -9.57 8.30
C LYS A 160 38.59 -9.84 7.25
N THR A 161 37.70 -8.87 7.03
CA THR A 161 36.51 -9.01 6.20
C THR A 161 36.37 -7.79 5.28
N LYS A 162 36.11 -8.06 4.01
CA LYS A 162 35.81 -7.06 2.99
C LYS A 162 34.31 -6.82 2.94
N VAL A 163 33.86 -5.65 3.35
CA VAL A 163 32.46 -5.26 3.38
C VAL A 163 32.17 -4.24 2.29
N SER A 164 31.17 -4.49 1.48
CA SER A 164 30.57 -3.51 0.57
C SER A 164 29.17 -3.13 1.03
N ILE A 165 28.69 -1.98 0.58
CA ILE A 165 27.34 -1.49 0.87
C ILE A 165 26.63 -1.16 -0.43
N LEU A 166 25.41 -1.65 -0.61
CA LEU A 166 24.45 -1.26 -1.65
C LEU A 166 23.19 -0.75 -0.96
N ILE A 167 22.58 0.31 -1.48
CA ILE A 167 21.42 0.91 -0.84
C ILE A 167 20.16 0.57 -1.65
N CYS A 168 19.28 -0.25 -1.08
CA CYS A 168 17.94 -0.56 -1.58
C CYS A 168 17.89 -0.82 -3.10
N GLU A 169 17.55 0.19 -3.90
CA GLU A 169 17.39 0.08 -5.36
C GLU A 169 18.68 -0.37 -6.06
N ASP A 170 19.84 -0.13 -5.49
CA ASP A 170 21.14 -0.50 -6.09
C ASP A 170 21.29 -2.01 -6.35
N ILE A 171 20.49 -2.88 -5.70
CA ILE A 171 20.50 -4.33 -5.95
C ILE A 171 19.45 -4.79 -6.98
N TRP A 172 18.54 -3.88 -7.42
CA TRP A 172 17.35 -4.25 -8.20
C TRP A 172 17.50 -4.20 -9.73
N ASN A 173 18.70 -4.04 -10.27
CA ASN A 173 18.89 -3.96 -11.73
C ASN A 173 18.89 -5.34 -12.46
N ILE A 174 18.15 -6.32 -11.93
CA ILE A 174 18.09 -7.68 -12.50
C ILE A 174 17.50 -7.70 -13.92
N ASN A 175 16.59 -6.79 -14.24
CA ASN A 175 15.98 -6.66 -15.57
C ASN A 175 16.78 -5.75 -16.52
N LYS A 176 17.90 -5.18 -16.06
CA LYS A 176 18.70 -4.18 -16.79
C LYS A 176 17.92 -2.93 -17.20
N ASP A 177 17.02 -2.49 -16.34
CA ASP A 177 16.23 -1.28 -16.53
C ASP A 177 17.08 0.00 -16.36
N TYR A 178 18.22 -0.12 -15.66
CA TYR A 178 19.17 0.97 -15.44
C TYR A 178 20.44 0.77 -16.26
N ALA A 179 21.01 1.88 -16.74
CA ALA A 179 22.26 1.88 -17.51
C ALA A 179 23.50 1.48 -16.70
N ILE A 180 23.43 1.60 -15.36
CA ILE A 180 24.49 1.21 -14.43
C ILE A 180 23.98 0.08 -13.57
N ASP A 181 24.83 -0.92 -13.32
CA ASP A 181 24.53 -2.03 -12.43
C ASP A 181 25.48 -2.01 -11.23
N PRO A 182 25.04 -1.42 -10.09
CA PRO A 182 25.85 -1.33 -8.89
C PRO A 182 26.26 -2.69 -8.31
N LEU A 183 25.41 -3.71 -8.45
CA LEU A 183 25.72 -5.07 -7.98
C LEU A 183 26.88 -5.68 -8.79
N GLU A 184 26.86 -5.56 -10.12
CA GLU A 184 27.91 -6.06 -10.97
C GLU A 184 29.24 -5.28 -10.79
N LEU A 185 29.18 -3.96 -10.56
CA LEU A 185 30.36 -3.18 -10.20
C LEU A 185 30.97 -3.63 -8.88
N THR A 186 30.13 -3.88 -7.86
CA THR A 186 30.58 -4.38 -6.56
C THR A 186 31.21 -5.75 -6.67
N LYS A 187 30.64 -6.63 -7.48
CA LYS A 187 31.10 -7.99 -7.69
C LYS A 187 32.54 -8.07 -8.21
N GLN A 188 32.96 -7.13 -9.06
CA GLN A 188 34.32 -7.07 -9.61
C GLN A 188 35.42 -6.99 -8.53
N HIS A 189 35.06 -6.51 -7.34
CA HIS A 189 35.99 -6.32 -6.23
C HIS A 189 35.96 -7.45 -5.18
N ASN A 190 35.17 -8.51 -5.40
CA ASN A 190 35.11 -9.71 -4.56
C ASN A 190 34.95 -9.38 -3.05
N PRO A 191 33.87 -8.72 -2.60
CA PRO A 191 33.60 -8.54 -1.18
C PRO A 191 33.18 -9.87 -0.52
N ASP A 192 33.48 -10.00 0.79
CA ASP A 192 33.04 -11.16 1.59
C ASP A 192 31.58 -11.00 2.02
N ILE A 193 31.12 -9.75 2.16
CA ILE A 193 29.75 -9.38 2.53
C ILE A 193 29.33 -8.15 1.74
N ILE A 194 28.07 -8.15 1.29
CA ILE A 194 27.37 -6.94 0.89
C ILE A 194 26.24 -6.66 1.88
N ALA A 195 26.34 -5.57 2.62
CA ALA A 195 25.26 -5.05 3.43
C ALA A 195 24.30 -4.25 2.55
N VAL A 196 22.99 -4.53 2.66
CA VAL A 196 21.96 -3.90 1.83
C VAL A 196 20.89 -3.26 2.74
N PRO A 197 21.16 -2.07 3.31
CA PRO A 197 20.11 -1.27 3.92
C PRO A 197 19.02 -0.93 2.92
N SER A 198 17.78 -1.22 3.25
CA SER A 198 16.63 -1.04 2.37
C SER A 198 15.45 -0.41 3.11
N ALA A 199 14.57 0.29 2.38
CA ALA A 199 13.26 0.75 2.81
C ALA A 199 12.25 0.43 1.70
N SER A 200 11.87 -0.83 1.63
CA SER A 200 11.13 -1.40 0.52
C SER A 200 9.71 -1.75 0.98
N PRO A 201 8.67 -1.02 0.50
CA PRO A 201 7.29 -1.27 0.90
C PRO A 201 6.73 -2.55 0.27
N PHE A 202 5.69 -3.06 0.91
CA PHE A 202 4.93 -4.21 0.45
C PHE A 202 4.06 -3.88 -0.77
N TRP A 203 3.94 -4.82 -1.67
CA TRP A 203 2.84 -5.05 -2.59
C TRP A 203 2.81 -6.52 -2.98
N LEU A 204 1.65 -6.99 -3.40
CA LEU A 204 1.43 -8.40 -3.76
C LEU A 204 2.49 -8.94 -4.71
N ASN A 205 3.01 -10.13 -4.37
CA ASN A 205 4.03 -10.89 -5.12
C ASN A 205 5.41 -10.22 -5.20
N LYS A 206 5.70 -9.18 -4.40
CA LYS A 206 7.03 -8.57 -4.36
C LYS A 206 8.05 -9.47 -3.67
N SER A 207 7.62 -10.21 -2.67
CA SER A 207 8.46 -11.13 -1.90
C SER A 207 9.19 -12.13 -2.80
N ASP A 208 8.49 -12.70 -3.79
CA ASP A 208 9.09 -13.65 -4.73
C ASP A 208 10.14 -12.99 -5.63
N MET A 209 9.88 -11.77 -6.08
CA MET A 209 10.86 -11.04 -6.87
C MET A 209 12.10 -10.73 -6.03
N ARG A 210 11.92 -10.28 -4.78
CA ARG A 210 13.03 -10.01 -3.85
C ARG A 210 13.85 -11.25 -3.56
N ARG A 211 13.19 -12.37 -3.27
CA ARG A 211 13.85 -13.66 -3.06
C ARG A 211 14.78 -13.99 -4.23
N ARG A 212 14.27 -13.95 -5.47
CA ARG A 212 15.07 -14.22 -6.68
C ARG A 212 16.27 -13.29 -6.84
N VAL A 213 16.09 -12.00 -6.52
CA VAL A 213 17.19 -11.02 -6.54
C VAL A 213 18.26 -11.40 -5.54
N LEU A 214 17.89 -11.72 -4.29
CA LEU A 214 18.83 -12.03 -3.21
C LEU A 214 19.51 -13.41 -3.43
N GLU A 215 18.78 -14.42 -3.88
CA GLU A 215 19.33 -15.73 -4.28
C GLU A 215 20.38 -15.56 -5.38
N ASN A 216 20.07 -14.78 -6.41
CA ASN A 216 21.02 -14.56 -7.50
C ASN A 216 22.24 -13.75 -7.06
N ALA A 217 22.05 -12.69 -6.28
CA ALA A 217 23.13 -11.85 -5.79
C ALA A 217 24.07 -12.60 -4.83
N SER A 218 23.54 -13.52 -4.04
CA SER A 218 24.31 -14.25 -3.01
C SER A 218 25.11 -15.46 -3.51
N LYS A 219 25.02 -15.82 -4.79
CA LYS A 219 25.76 -16.97 -5.37
C LYS A 219 27.28 -16.84 -5.28
N TRP A 220 27.81 -15.68 -5.01
CA TRP A 220 29.23 -15.38 -5.00
C TRP A 220 29.71 -14.58 -3.78
N THR A 221 28.78 -14.12 -2.92
CA THR A 221 29.07 -13.38 -1.68
C THR A 221 27.90 -13.45 -0.72
N LYS A 222 28.12 -13.15 0.56
CA LYS A 222 27.03 -13.04 1.54
C LYS A 222 26.26 -11.74 1.35
N ILE A 223 24.95 -11.82 1.34
CA ILE A 223 24.05 -10.65 1.25
C ILE A 223 23.31 -10.50 2.57
N ALA A 224 23.56 -9.40 3.27
CA ALA A 224 22.85 -8.98 4.48
C ALA A 224 21.81 -7.91 4.13
N TYR A 225 20.60 -8.32 3.78
CA TYR A 225 19.49 -7.44 3.40
C TYR A 225 18.66 -7.07 4.62
N VAL A 226 18.46 -5.78 4.88
CA VAL A 226 17.69 -5.31 6.03
C VAL A 226 16.67 -4.27 5.61
N ASN A 227 15.41 -4.49 6.01
CA ASN A 227 14.27 -3.64 5.71
C ASN A 227 13.59 -3.16 7.02
N PRO A 228 13.02 -1.95 7.11
CA PRO A 228 12.25 -1.53 8.25
C PRO A 228 10.87 -2.18 8.28
N ILE A 229 10.20 -2.09 9.42
CA ILE A 229 8.77 -2.40 9.57
C ILE A 229 7.99 -1.13 9.92
N GLY A 230 6.68 -1.18 9.76
CA GLY A 230 5.77 -0.08 10.07
C GLY A 230 4.90 0.30 8.89
N THR A 231 4.13 1.35 9.07
CA THR A 231 3.30 1.94 8.01
C THR A 231 3.66 3.40 7.80
N GLN A 232 3.61 3.84 6.55
CA GLN A 232 3.72 5.25 6.20
C GLN A 232 2.67 5.64 5.17
N ASN A 233 2.28 6.91 5.17
CA ASN A 233 1.36 7.42 4.17
C ASN A 233 1.84 8.73 3.54
N ASN A 234 1.29 9.02 2.37
CA ASN A 234 1.45 10.27 1.65
C ASN A 234 0.22 11.20 1.79
N GLY A 235 -0.63 10.91 2.76
CA GLY A 235 -1.92 11.56 2.96
C GLY A 235 -3.10 10.80 2.33
N LYS A 236 -2.87 9.97 1.33
CA LYS A 236 -3.91 9.18 0.63
C LYS A 236 -3.61 7.68 0.59
N ASN A 237 -2.39 7.32 0.29
CA ASN A 237 -1.95 5.93 0.25
C ASN A 237 -1.16 5.63 1.50
N THR A 238 -1.52 4.56 2.20
CA THR A 238 -0.75 4.02 3.31
C THR A 238 -0.05 2.76 2.83
N PHE A 239 1.26 2.75 2.93
CA PHE A 239 2.13 1.65 2.55
C PHE A 239 2.55 0.91 3.79
N VAL A 240 2.46 -0.41 3.76
CA VAL A 240 3.05 -1.29 4.76
C VAL A 240 4.50 -1.51 4.36
N PHE A 241 5.44 -1.28 5.26
CA PHE A 241 6.83 -1.63 5.02
C PHE A 241 7.06 -3.07 5.44
N GLU A 242 7.63 -3.79 4.51
CA GLU A 242 7.70 -5.23 4.53
C GLU A 242 8.77 -5.71 5.49
N TRP A 243 8.39 -6.65 6.29
CA TRP A 243 9.14 -7.45 7.24
C TRP A 243 10.06 -8.48 6.55
N TRP A 244 10.86 -8.05 5.56
CA TRP A 244 11.77 -8.94 4.86
C TRP A 244 13.21 -8.53 5.08
N SER A 245 13.79 -8.94 6.22
CA SER A 245 15.22 -8.84 6.46
C SER A 245 15.81 -10.23 6.51
N ALA A 246 16.87 -10.49 5.72
CA ALA A 246 17.40 -11.83 5.53
C ALA A 246 18.90 -11.83 5.21
N LEU A 247 19.57 -12.90 5.62
CA LEU A 247 20.93 -13.26 5.24
C LEU A 247 20.88 -14.39 4.22
N TYR A 248 21.51 -14.14 3.07
CA TYR A 248 21.70 -15.14 2.02
C TYR A 248 23.19 -15.45 1.82
N ASN A 249 23.52 -16.69 1.49
CA ASN A 249 24.85 -17.15 1.13
C ASN A 249 24.77 -18.30 0.13
N ASP A 250 25.64 -18.34 -0.87
CA ASP A 250 25.69 -19.38 -1.90
C ASP A 250 24.35 -19.64 -2.63
N GLY A 251 23.54 -18.60 -2.78
CA GLY A 251 22.21 -18.66 -3.39
C GLY A 251 21.11 -19.15 -2.44
N GLU A 252 21.41 -19.42 -1.18
CA GLU A 252 20.47 -19.98 -0.21
C GLU A 252 20.16 -19.01 0.93
N LEU A 253 18.95 -19.12 1.48
CA LEU A 253 18.54 -18.40 2.69
C LEU A 253 19.22 -19.03 3.91
N VAL A 254 20.04 -18.25 4.61
CA VAL A 254 20.69 -18.66 5.87
C VAL A 254 19.78 -18.38 7.06
N GLU A 255 19.27 -17.15 7.13
CA GLU A 255 18.34 -16.73 8.17
C GLU A 255 17.45 -15.58 7.67
N LYS A 256 16.26 -15.50 8.21
CA LYS A 256 15.30 -14.41 7.99
C LYS A 256 14.72 -13.96 9.32
N ILE A 257 14.50 -12.66 9.49
CA ILE A 257 13.76 -12.16 10.63
C ILE A 257 12.27 -12.49 10.46
N GLU A 258 11.61 -12.90 11.54
CA GLU A 258 10.19 -13.24 11.53
C GLU A 258 9.35 -12.03 11.14
N ASP A 259 8.28 -12.28 10.39
CA ASP A 259 7.36 -11.26 9.93
C ASP A 259 6.80 -10.46 11.11
N PHE A 260 6.73 -9.12 10.96
CA PHE A 260 6.28 -8.17 11.99
C PHE A 260 7.04 -8.22 13.33
N SER A 261 8.23 -8.81 13.35
CA SER A 261 9.13 -8.85 14.49
C SER A 261 10.38 -8.02 14.22
N GLU A 262 11.00 -7.48 15.24
CA GLU A 262 12.25 -6.72 15.08
C GLU A 262 13.49 -7.63 15.05
N ASP A 263 13.46 -8.80 15.71
CA ASP A 263 14.66 -9.61 15.93
C ASP A 263 14.47 -11.14 15.95
N LYS A 264 13.23 -11.65 15.88
CA LYS A 264 12.98 -13.09 15.89
C LYS A 264 13.40 -13.72 14.57
N ILE A 265 14.26 -14.74 14.64
CA ILE A 265 14.87 -15.39 13.48
C ILE A 265 14.11 -16.65 13.07
N LYS A 266 13.93 -16.82 11.76
CA LYS A 266 13.50 -18.06 11.10
C LYS A 266 14.59 -18.56 10.15
N THR A 267 14.79 -19.87 10.09
CA THR A 267 15.74 -20.51 9.16
C THR A 267 15.05 -21.11 7.94
N GLN A 268 13.72 -21.14 7.94
CA GLN A 268 12.93 -21.64 6.82
C GLN A 268 11.79 -20.68 6.54
N GLU A 269 11.49 -20.48 5.27
CA GLU A 269 10.37 -19.71 4.81
C GLU A 269 9.34 -20.61 4.14
N LYS A 270 8.07 -20.46 4.55
CA LYS A 270 6.94 -21.01 3.82
C LYS A 270 6.45 -19.93 2.88
N GLU A 271 6.36 -20.24 1.60
CA GLU A 271 5.74 -19.37 0.62
C GLU A 271 4.27 -19.12 1.01
N LYS A 272 3.89 -17.84 1.13
CA LYS A 272 2.53 -17.45 1.49
C LYS A 272 1.69 -17.27 0.24
N GLU A 273 0.50 -17.83 0.27
CA GLU A 273 -0.49 -17.58 -0.77
C GLU A 273 -0.85 -16.09 -0.84
N GLU A 274 -1.29 -15.62 -2.01
CA GLU A 274 -1.68 -14.23 -2.23
C GLU A 274 -2.72 -13.77 -1.19
N ILE A 275 -3.70 -14.63 -0.88
CA ILE A 275 -4.76 -14.29 0.07
C ILE A 275 -4.24 -14.14 1.51
N GLU A 276 -3.26 -14.92 1.89
CA GLU A 276 -2.60 -14.82 3.20
C GLU A 276 -1.81 -13.50 3.31
N GLN A 277 -1.12 -13.12 2.23
CA GLN A 277 -0.41 -11.84 2.15
C GLN A 277 -1.38 -10.65 2.27
N ILE A 278 -2.53 -10.69 1.59
CA ILE A 278 -3.59 -9.68 1.69
C ILE A 278 -4.10 -9.59 3.13
N PHE A 279 -4.42 -10.72 3.73
CA PHE A 279 -4.94 -10.79 5.09
C PHE A 279 -3.98 -10.14 6.10
N GLU A 280 -2.75 -10.61 6.14
CA GLU A 280 -1.76 -10.15 7.11
C GLU A 280 -1.40 -8.68 6.95
N SER A 281 -1.20 -8.22 5.71
CA SER A 281 -0.90 -6.81 5.44
C SER A 281 -2.09 -5.89 5.80
N THR A 282 -3.31 -6.34 5.60
CA THR A 282 -4.51 -5.57 5.96
C THR A 282 -4.69 -5.48 7.47
N ILE A 283 -4.52 -6.59 8.20
CA ILE A 283 -4.56 -6.61 9.67
C ILE A 283 -3.50 -5.67 10.25
N TYR A 284 -2.27 -5.77 9.74
CA TYR A 284 -1.17 -4.91 10.18
C TYR A 284 -1.45 -3.43 9.88
N TYR A 285 -1.96 -3.11 8.68
CA TYR A 285 -2.36 -1.76 8.31
C TYR A 285 -3.37 -1.15 9.26
N ILE A 286 -4.46 -1.86 9.57
CA ILE A 286 -5.53 -1.36 10.44
C ILE A 286 -4.96 -0.99 11.81
N LYS A 287 -4.17 -1.88 12.39
CA LYS A 287 -3.57 -1.70 13.71
C LYS A 287 -2.62 -0.51 13.75
N GLU A 288 -1.63 -0.52 12.86
CA GLU A 288 -0.59 0.51 12.83
C GLU A 288 -1.14 1.89 12.44
N PHE A 289 -2.05 1.96 11.45
CA PHE A 289 -2.63 3.21 11.03
C PHE A 289 -3.37 3.91 12.18
N LEU A 290 -4.22 3.19 12.90
CA LEU A 290 -4.96 3.76 14.03
C LEU A 290 -4.04 4.14 15.18
N GLN A 291 -3.07 3.31 15.49
CA GLN A 291 -2.07 3.61 16.52
C GLN A 291 -1.29 4.89 16.20
N ASN A 292 -0.88 5.08 14.93
CA ASN A 292 -0.13 6.25 14.48
C ASN A 292 -0.94 7.56 14.56
N ILE A 293 -2.27 7.50 14.50
CA ILE A 293 -3.15 8.66 14.70
C ILE A 293 -3.72 8.77 16.12
N GLY A 294 -3.23 7.94 17.06
CA GLY A 294 -3.60 7.97 18.47
C GLY A 294 -4.97 7.38 18.79
N LEU A 295 -5.55 6.58 17.89
CA LEU A 295 -6.85 5.92 18.05
C LEU A 295 -6.69 4.43 18.32
N LYS A 296 -7.64 3.85 19.08
CA LYS A 296 -7.69 2.42 19.41
C LYS A 296 -8.99 1.75 19.00
N LYS A 297 -10.01 2.54 18.71
CA LYS A 297 -11.38 2.08 18.39
C LYS A 297 -11.77 2.48 16.98
N VAL A 298 -12.73 1.73 16.42
CA VAL A 298 -13.42 2.07 15.17
C VAL A 298 -14.92 1.95 15.30
N VAL A 299 -15.64 2.84 14.60
CA VAL A 299 -17.07 2.73 14.33
C VAL A 299 -17.24 2.29 12.88
N ILE A 300 -18.06 1.28 12.62
CA ILE A 300 -18.27 0.70 11.31
C ILE A 300 -19.76 0.71 10.97
N TRP A 301 -20.10 1.23 9.80
CA TRP A 301 -21.41 0.95 9.23
C TRP A 301 -21.45 -0.52 8.82
N LEU A 302 -22.11 -1.34 9.62
CA LEU A 302 -22.36 -2.73 9.33
C LEU A 302 -23.72 -2.85 8.64
N SER A 303 -23.68 -2.90 7.33
CA SER A 303 -24.82 -3.29 6.52
C SER A 303 -24.85 -4.82 6.37
N TRP A 304 -25.72 -5.34 5.56
CA TRP A 304 -25.78 -6.75 5.19
C TRP A 304 -24.83 -7.13 4.03
N TRP A 305 -24.03 -6.15 3.54
CA TRP A 305 -23.09 -6.35 2.43
C TRP A 305 -21.78 -6.98 2.88
N VAL A 306 -21.25 -7.82 1.97
CA VAL A 306 -20.00 -8.54 2.16
C VAL A 306 -18.82 -7.62 2.51
N ASP A 307 -18.74 -6.42 1.92
CA ASP A 307 -17.65 -5.46 2.18
C ASP A 307 -17.66 -4.96 3.62
N SER A 308 -18.84 -4.58 4.12
CA SER A 308 -18.98 -4.11 5.51
C SER A 308 -18.76 -5.23 6.53
N ALA A 309 -19.23 -6.45 6.22
CA ALA A 309 -19.01 -7.61 7.06
C ALA A 309 -17.52 -8.00 7.10
N LEU A 310 -16.84 -7.97 5.96
CA LEU A 310 -15.40 -8.20 5.88
C LEU A 310 -14.61 -7.14 6.65
N SER A 311 -14.96 -5.85 6.49
CA SER A 311 -14.32 -4.75 7.23
C SER A 311 -14.49 -4.92 8.74
N ALA A 312 -15.69 -5.32 9.21
CA ALA A 312 -15.94 -5.58 10.62
C ALA A 312 -15.12 -6.76 11.15
N ALA A 313 -15.04 -7.85 10.39
CA ALA A 313 -14.24 -9.03 10.74
C ALA A 313 -12.74 -8.67 10.82
N LEU A 314 -12.19 -7.98 9.82
CA LEU A 314 -10.80 -7.54 9.81
C LEU A 314 -10.49 -6.61 10.99
N CYS A 315 -11.37 -5.65 11.29
CA CYS A 315 -11.19 -4.76 12.43
C CYS A 315 -11.28 -5.52 13.77
N SER A 316 -12.19 -6.47 13.92
CA SER A 316 -12.30 -7.25 15.16
C SER A 316 -11.06 -8.12 15.42
N ILE A 317 -10.46 -8.65 14.35
CA ILE A 317 -9.20 -9.42 14.42
C ILE A 317 -8.01 -8.49 14.72
N ALA A 318 -7.95 -7.32 14.09
CA ALA A 318 -6.82 -6.39 14.25
C ALA A 318 -6.81 -5.67 15.60
N LEU A 319 -7.97 -5.27 16.12
CA LEU A 319 -8.11 -4.35 17.25
C LEU A 319 -8.71 -4.98 18.50
N TRP A 320 -9.09 -6.24 18.44
CA TRP A 320 -9.95 -6.94 19.41
C TRP A 320 -11.40 -6.43 19.38
N LYS A 321 -12.32 -7.34 19.61
CA LYS A 321 -13.78 -7.11 19.52
C LYS A 321 -14.30 -5.93 20.37
N GLU A 322 -13.69 -5.66 21.51
CA GLU A 322 -14.05 -4.57 22.44
C GLU A 322 -13.77 -3.17 21.86
N ASN A 323 -12.97 -3.09 20.81
CA ASN A 323 -12.60 -1.85 20.15
C ASN A 323 -13.34 -1.63 18.83
N VAL A 324 -14.36 -2.41 18.55
CA VAL A 324 -15.18 -2.29 17.33
C VAL A 324 -16.64 -2.05 17.70
N VAL A 325 -17.19 -0.95 17.19
CA VAL A 325 -18.60 -0.59 17.34
C VAL A 325 -19.25 -0.65 15.96
N ALA A 326 -20.15 -1.59 15.76
CA ALA A 326 -20.92 -1.71 14.55
C ALA A 326 -22.25 -0.98 14.68
N VAL A 327 -22.66 -0.24 13.65
CA VAL A 327 -23.95 0.42 13.60
C VAL A 327 -24.68 0.09 12.29
N ASN A 328 -25.94 -0.31 12.41
CA ASN A 328 -26.86 -0.40 11.28
C ASN A 328 -27.78 0.82 11.25
N MET A 329 -27.95 1.41 10.09
CA MET A 329 -28.68 2.67 9.91
C MET A 329 -29.80 2.51 8.88
N PRO A 330 -30.89 1.80 9.25
CA PRO A 330 -31.95 1.47 8.32
C PRO A 330 -32.86 2.65 8.00
N THR A 331 -33.47 2.56 6.80
CA THR A 331 -34.62 3.32 6.34
C THR A 331 -35.78 2.36 6.07
N ARG A 332 -36.92 2.90 5.57
CA ARG A 332 -38.09 2.12 5.12
C ARG A 332 -37.78 1.09 4.04
N PHE A 333 -36.73 1.33 3.23
CA PHE A 333 -36.35 0.46 2.13
C PHE A 333 -35.59 -0.79 2.56
N ASN A 334 -35.05 -0.83 3.79
CA ASN A 334 -34.31 -1.98 4.26
C ASN A 334 -35.24 -3.07 4.78
N SER A 335 -35.12 -4.27 4.23
CA SER A 335 -35.91 -5.44 4.60
C SER A 335 -35.62 -5.94 6.02
N LYS A 336 -36.49 -6.79 6.57
CA LYS A 336 -36.21 -7.46 7.85
C LYS A 336 -35.04 -8.43 7.73
N THR A 337 -34.93 -9.08 6.59
CA THR A 337 -33.86 -10.04 6.27
C THR A 337 -32.49 -9.38 6.37
N THR A 338 -32.28 -8.26 5.69
CA THR A 338 -31.01 -7.55 5.67
C THR A 338 -30.61 -6.97 7.03
N LYS A 339 -31.57 -6.49 7.81
CA LYS A 339 -31.35 -6.05 9.20
C LYS A 339 -30.89 -7.19 10.10
N ASN A 340 -31.48 -8.38 9.96
CA ASN A 340 -31.11 -9.56 10.75
C ASN A 340 -29.72 -10.08 10.39
N LEU A 341 -29.32 -10.03 9.09
CA LEU A 341 -27.99 -10.45 8.64
C LEU A 341 -26.87 -9.59 9.24
N ALA A 342 -27.05 -8.29 9.31
CA ALA A 342 -26.08 -7.39 9.95
C ALA A 342 -25.94 -7.71 11.45
N LYS A 343 -27.04 -7.98 12.12
CA LYS A 343 -27.05 -8.36 13.53
C LYS A 343 -26.38 -9.71 13.77
N ASP A 344 -26.70 -10.75 12.98
CA ASP A 344 -26.07 -12.08 13.06
C ASP A 344 -24.56 -11.98 12.86
N CYS A 345 -24.11 -11.18 11.90
CA CYS A 345 -22.69 -10.94 11.67
C CYS A 345 -22.01 -10.31 12.91
N ALA A 346 -22.60 -9.28 13.51
CA ALA A 346 -22.05 -8.65 14.70
C ALA A 346 -22.00 -9.59 15.91
N GLU A 347 -23.04 -10.41 16.09
CA GLU A 347 -23.11 -11.42 17.16
C GLU A 347 -22.03 -12.49 17.00
N ARG A 348 -21.78 -12.99 15.77
CA ARG A 348 -20.69 -13.95 15.49
C ARG A 348 -19.31 -13.35 15.71
N LEU A 349 -19.13 -12.06 15.42
CA LEU A 349 -17.90 -11.33 15.68
C LEU A 349 -17.73 -10.91 17.15
N TRP A 350 -18.77 -11.07 17.98
CA TRP A 350 -18.80 -10.64 19.38
C TRP A 350 -18.49 -9.16 19.57
N ILE A 351 -18.86 -8.31 18.60
CA ILE A 351 -18.66 -6.86 18.65
C ILE A 351 -19.92 -6.14 19.13
N GLN A 352 -19.75 -4.92 19.66
CA GLN A 352 -20.87 -4.06 19.99
C GLN A 352 -21.68 -3.73 18.73
N TYR A 353 -23.01 -3.83 18.83
CA TYR A 353 -23.91 -3.57 17.71
C TYR A 353 -25.09 -2.71 18.11
N GLU A 354 -25.31 -1.65 17.32
CA GLU A 354 -26.41 -0.70 17.52
C GLU A 354 -27.25 -0.59 16.24
N THR A 355 -28.53 -0.28 16.42
CA THR A 355 -29.43 0.01 15.29
C THR A 355 -30.02 1.40 15.48
N ILE A 356 -29.68 2.34 14.60
CA ILE A 356 -30.11 3.74 14.66
C ILE A 356 -30.77 4.11 13.33
N SER A 357 -32.09 4.26 13.32
CA SER A 357 -32.81 4.68 12.10
C SER A 357 -32.45 6.12 11.72
N ILE A 358 -32.21 6.32 10.43
CA ILE A 358 -31.96 7.65 9.85
C ILE A 358 -33.21 8.24 9.16
N GLU A 359 -34.35 7.55 9.20
CA GLU A 359 -35.56 7.85 8.46
C GLU A 359 -36.04 9.29 8.66
N GLU A 360 -36.17 9.72 9.92
CA GLU A 360 -36.65 11.06 10.24
C GLU A 360 -35.73 12.17 9.70
N ASN A 361 -34.42 11.96 9.74
CA ASN A 361 -33.45 12.91 9.19
C ASN A 361 -33.52 12.99 7.67
N VAL A 362 -33.73 11.85 7.00
CA VAL A 362 -33.93 11.78 5.55
C VAL A 362 -35.20 12.52 5.14
N ASP A 363 -36.33 12.28 5.83
CA ASP A 363 -37.61 12.92 5.55
C ASP A 363 -37.53 14.44 5.81
N LEU A 364 -36.88 14.84 6.90
CA LEU A 364 -36.64 16.26 7.19
C LEU A 364 -35.81 16.94 6.07
N ARG A 365 -34.79 16.29 5.59
CA ARG A 365 -33.92 16.83 4.51
C ARG A 365 -34.69 16.95 3.18
N ILE A 366 -35.49 15.95 2.85
CA ILE A 366 -36.35 15.96 1.66
C ILE A 366 -37.33 17.14 1.73
N LYS A 367 -37.99 17.34 2.89
CA LYS A 367 -38.93 18.44 3.14
C LYS A 367 -38.23 19.81 2.96
N GLN A 368 -37.06 20.00 3.56
CA GLN A 368 -36.29 21.26 3.44
C GLN A 368 -35.95 21.57 1.98
N LEU A 369 -35.55 20.57 1.18
CA LEU A 369 -35.24 20.76 -0.24
C LEU A 369 -36.49 21.10 -1.07
N TYR A 370 -37.62 20.49 -0.74
CA TYR A 370 -38.89 20.79 -1.36
C TYR A 370 -39.31 22.25 -1.05
N GLU A 371 -39.26 22.67 0.21
CA GLU A 371 -39.56 24.05 0.65
C GLU A 371 -38.65 25.08 -0.03
N TYR A 372 -37.36 24.74 -0.21
CA TYR A 372 -36.39 25.62 -0.90
C TYR A 372 -36.69 25.78 -2.39
N SER A 373 -36.98 24.68 -3.09
CA SER A 373 -37.02 24.65 -4.55
C SER A 373 -38.42 24.62 -5.15
N ASN A 374 -39.44 24.35 -4.32
CA ASN A 374 -40.81 24.02 -4.73
C ASN A 374 -40.89 22.97 -5.83
N ARG A 375 -39.96 21.98 -5.76
CA ARG A 375 -39.86 20.87 -6.71
C ARG A 375 -39.66 19.57 -5.96
N GLU A 376 -40.27 18.46 -6.48
CA GLU A 376 -40.06 17.14 -5.95
C GLU A 376 -38.57 16.73 -6.01
N VAL A 377 -38.09 16.14 -4.91
CA VAL A 377 -36.73 15.59 -4.85
C VAL A 377 -36.67 14.28 -5.64
N SER A 378 -35.77 14.21 -6.61
CA SER A 378 -35.62 13.03 -7.45
C SER A 378 -35.19 11.79 -6.65
N SER A 379 -35.55 10.58 -7.13
CA SER A 379 -35.14 9.30 -6.51
C SER A 379 -33.64 9.26 -6.28
N PHE A 380 -32.84 9.56 -7.28
CA PHE A 380 -31.37 9.63 -7.19
C PHE A 380 -30.87 10.58 -6.09
N ASN A 381 -31.54 11.72 -5.89
CA ASN A 381 -31.14 12.64 -4.80
C ASN A 381 -31.58 12.12 -3.42
N LYS A 382 -32.72 11.40 -3.34
CA LYS A 382 -33.16 10.75 -2.10
C LYS A 382 -32.14 9.66 -1.65
N GLU A 383 -31.62 8.86 -2.59
CA GLU A 383 -30.53 7.90 -2.34
C GLU A 383 -29.27 8.59 -1.81
N ASN A 384 -28.86 9.69 -2.45
CA ASN A 384 -27.72 10.50 -1.99
C ASN A 384 -27.93 11.12 -0.60
N ILE A 385 -29.15 11.50 -0.26
CA ILE A 385 -29.48 12.03 1.10
C ILE A 385 -29.29 10.91 2.12
N GLN A 386 -29.80 9.71 1.88
CA GLN A 386 -29.63 8.56 2.78
C GLN A 386 -28.15 8.27 3.04
N ALA A 387 -27.33 8.21 1.98
CA ALA A 387 -25.91 7.96 2.12
C ALA A 387 -25.20 9.04 2.96
N ARG A 388 -25.56 10.32 2.78
CA ARG A 388 -24.99 11.43 3.57
C ARG A 388 -25.44 11.42 5.02
N GLU A 389 -26.70 11.12 5.32
CA GLU A 389 -27.16 11.04 6.72
C GLU A 389 -26.48 9.86 7.45
N ARG A 390 -26.18 8.75 6.76
CA ARG A 390 -25.36 7.66 7.31
C ARG A 390 -23.93 8.10 7.61
N GLY A 391 -23.26 8.73 6.63
CA GLY A 391 -21.87 9.20 6.80
C GLY A 391 -21.73 10.23 7.93
N LYS A 392 -22.71 11.12 8.07
CA LYS A 392 -22.77 12.12 9.14
C LYS A 392 -22.93 11.50 10.52
N LEU A 393 -23.88 10.54 10.67
CA LEU A 393 -24.08 9.84 11.93
C LEU A 393 -22.83 9.04 12.33
N LEU A 394 -22.16 8.38 11.37
CA LEU A 394 -20.89 7.68 11.63
C LEU A 394 -19.80 8.62 12.15
N ALA A 395 -19.67 9.79 11.56
CA ALA A 395 -18.68 10.77 12.00
C ALA A 395 -18.99 11.26 13.43
N ASP A 396 -20.26 11.57 13.74
CA ASP A 396 -20.69 11.98 15.08
C ASP A 396 -20.46 10.89 16.13
N MET A 397 -20.79 9.63 15.79
CA MET A 397 -20.53 8.46 16.67
C MET A 397 -19.03 8.26 16.89
N ALA A 398 -18.21 8.38 15.85
CA ALA A 398 -16.76 8.23 15.96
C ALA A 398 -16.16 9.26 16.93
N TRP A 399 -16.59 10.52 16.85
CA TRP A 399 -16.16 11.54 17.82
C TRP A 399 -16.62 11.23 19.25
N HIS A 400 -17.86 10.77 19.42
CA HIS A 400 -18.39 10.40 20.73
C HIS A 400 -17.60 9.24 21.37
N GLU A 401 -17.28 8.22 20.57
CA GLU A 401 -16.52 7.03 20.99
C GLU A 401 -14.99 7.24 21.05
N LYS A 402 -14.49 8.40 20.65
CA LYS A 402 -13.06 8.67 20.46
C LYS A 402 -12.42 7.62 19.54
N ALA A 403 -13.08 7.34 18.44
CA ALA A 403 -12.78 6.31 17.47
C ALA A 403 -12.53 6.88 16.07
N GLY A 404 -11.91 6.09 15.19
CA GLY A 404 -12.01 6.29 13.76
C GLY A 404 -13.30 5.69 13.21
N PHE A 405 -13.72 6.05 12.00
CA PHE A 405 -14.75 5.30 11.29
C PHE A 405 -14.25 4.85 9.92
N THR A 406 -14.76 3.72 9.45
CA THR A 406 -14.24 3.07 8.24
C THR A 406 -15.03 3.47 6.99
N ASN A 407 -14.33 3.62 5.89
CA ASN A 407 -14.89 3.49 4.56
C ASN A 407 -14.76 2.02 4.13
N ASN A 408 -15.87 1.41 3.70
CA ASN A 408 -15.93 -0.02 3.37
C ASN A 408 -15.93 -0.29 1.85
N GLY A 409 -15.83 0.76 1.01
CA GLY A 409 -15.80 0.60 -0.45
C GLY A 409 -14.56 -0.15 -0.92
N ASN A 410 -14.74 -1.05 -1.88
CA ASN A 410 -13.67 -1.81 -2.53
C ASN A 410 -13.06 -1.05 -3.73
N LYS A 411 -12.04 -1.63 -4.37
CA LYS A 411 -11.32 -1.02 -5.50
C LYS A 411 -12.20 -0.79 -6.72
N ASP A 412 -13.14 -1.68 -7.00
CA ASP A 412 -14.01 -1.57 -8.17
C ASP A 412 -15.02 -0.43 -8.00
N GLU A 413 -15.59 -0.29 -6.81
CA GLU A 413 -16.43 0.85 -6.44
C GLU A 413 -15.63 2.16 -6.46
N THR A 414 -14.40 2.15 -5.96
CA THR A 414 -13.49 3.30 -6.00
C THR A 414 -13.14 3.69 -7.44
N ALA A 415 -12.92 2.72 -8.34
CA ALA A 415 -12.59 2.99 -9.74
C ALA A 415 -13.71 3.69 -10.48
N LEU A 416 -14.92 3.20 -10.37
CA LEU A 416 -16.10 3.76 -11.04
C LEU A 416 -16.70 4.92 -10.29
N TRP A 417 -16.41 4.97 -8.99
CA TRP A 417 -17.00 5.88 -8.02
C TRP A 417 -18.54 5.93 -8.10
N TYR A 418 -19.11 4.74 -8.09
CA TYR A 418 -20.55 4.55 -7.91
C TYR A 418 -20.89 4.72 -6.43
N ALA A 419 -20.69 5.94 -5.93
CA ALA A 419 -20.76 6.29 -4.52
C ALA A 419 -21.17 7.76 -4.36
N THR A 420 -21.68 8.11 -3.20
CA THR A 420 -22.18 9.44 -2.89
C THR A 420 -21.12 10.33 -2.31
N LEU A 421 -20.94 11.52 -2.91
CA LEU A 421 -20.08 12.58 -2.39
C LEU A 421 -20.48 12.96 -0.96
N TYR A 422 -19.52 12.91 -0.01
CA TYR A 422 -19.71 13.15 1.43
C TYR A 422 -20.71 12.19 2.11
N GLY A 423 -20.93 11.00 1.54
CA GLY A 423 -21.78 9.96 2.10
C GLY A 423 -20.98 8.72 2.48
N ASP A 424 -21.26 7.64 1.78
CA ASP A 424 -20.66 6.32 1.95
C ASP A 424 -19.15 6.23 1.64
N VAL A 425 -18.57 7.29 1.09
CA VAL A 425 -17.12 7.42 0.82
C VAL A 425 -16.34 8.12 1.94
N ALA A 426 -17.02 8.58 2.99
CA ALA A 426 -16.37 9.21 4.13
C ALA A 426 -15.73 8.17 5.05
N GLY A 427 -14.68 8.58 5.79
CA GLY A 427 -14.00 7.72 6.76
C GLY A 427 -12.69 8.30 7.26
N ALA A 428 -12.12 7.70 8.29
CA ALA A 428 -10.73 7.94 8.71
C ALA A 428 -9.76 7.06 7.93
N LEU A 429 -10.20 5.86 7.51
CA LEU A 429 -9.41 4.90 6.74
C LEU A 429 -10.32 4.09 5.80
N SER A 430 -9.76 3.69 4.65
CA SER A 430 -10.38 2.77 3.69
C SER A 430 -9.62 1.44 3.71
N ILE A 431 -10.28 0.38 4.17
CA ILE A 431 -9.65 -0.92 4.37
C ILE A 431 -9.57 -1.70 3.06
N LEU A 432 -10.63 -1.66 2.26
CA LEU A 432 -10.81 -2.51 1.09
C LEU A 432 -10.56 -1.78 -0.25
N ALA A 433 -10.29 -0.47 -0.23
CA ALA A 433 -10.28 0.36 -1.44
C ALA A 433 -9.19 0.01 -2.48
N ASP A 434 -8.23 -0.84 -2.14
CA ASP A 434 -7.24 -1.39 -3.08
C ASP A 434 -7.43 -2.90 -3.36
N LEU A 435 -8.53 -3.50 -2.88
CA LEU A 435 -8.93 -4.89 -3.15
C LEU A 435 -10.08 -4.93 -4.15
N SER A 436 -9.95 -5.73 -5.21
CA SER A 436 -11.06 -6.00 -6.14
C SER A 436 -12.17 -6.78 -5.44
N LYS A 437 -13.39 -6.73 -5.99
CA LYS A 437 -14.53 -7.48 -5.45
C LYS A 437 -14.24 -8.98 -5.34
N THR A 438 -13.54 -9.54 -6.32
CA THR A 438 -13.10 -10.94 -6.30
C THR A 438 -12.17 -11.22 -5.11
N GLN A 439 -11.22 -10.32 -4.83
CA GLN A 439 -10.32 -10.46 -3.68
C GLN A 439 -11.07 -10.31 -2.34
N VAL A 440 -12.09 -9.46 -2.28
CA VAL A 440 -12.99 -9.35 -1.12
C VAL A 440 -13.66 -10.69 -0.83
N TYR A 441 -14.29 -11.33 -1.81
CA TYR A 441 -14.91 -12.65 -1.63
C TYR A 441 -13.92 -13.75 -1.25
N ASN A 442 -12.74 -13.76 -1.87
CA ASN A 442 -11.70 -14.73 -1.53
C ASN A 442 -11.20 -14.55 -0.09
N LEU A 443 -11.07 -13.30 0.34
CA LEU A 443 -10.66 -12.99 1.72
C LEU A 443 -11.71 -13.39 2.75
N VAL A 444 -12.99 -13.22 2.43
CA VAL A 444 -14.09 -13.72 3.29
C VAL A 444 -14.03 -15.24 3.44
N LYS A 445 -13.83 -15.97 2.34
CA LYS A 445 -13.67 -17.44 2.39
C LYS A 445 -12.47 -17.85 3.24
N TYR A 446 -11.32 -17.22 3.03
CA TYR A 446 -10.11 -17.47 3.81
C TYR A 446 -10.31 -17.22 5.32
N ILE A 447 -10.98 -16.11 5.67
CA ILE A 447 -11.27 -15.78 7.07
C ILE A 447 -12.24 -16.81 7.68
N ASN A 448 -13.29 -17.18 6.96
CA ASN A 448 -14.25 -18.17 7.43
C ASN A 448 -13.63 -19.56 7.62
N GLU A 449 -12.71 -19.97 6.75
CA GLU A 449 -11.93 -21.21 6.94
C GLU A 449 -11.00 -21.13 8.15
N LYS A 450 -10.37 -19.97 8.37
CA LYS A 450 -9.40 -19.78 9.46
C LYS A 450 -10.04 -19.60 10.84
N TYR A 451 -11.21 -18.95 10.90
CA TYR A 451 -11.88 -18.53 12.15
C TYR A 451 -13.28 -19.13 12.36
N TRP A 452 -13.66 -20.18 11.59
CA TRP A 452 -14.91 -20.93 11.78
C TRP A 452 -16.18 -20.12 11.49
N GLU A 453 -16.36 -19.70 10.26
CA GLU A 453 -17.57 -19.04 9.73
C GLU A 453 -18.03 -17.81 10.53
N ILE A 454 -17.10 -16.93 10.88
CA ILE A 454 -17.44 -15.70 11.59
C ILE A 454 -18.22 -14.68 10.74
N ILE A 455 -18.16 -14.80 9.42
CA ILE A 455 -19.02 -14.05 8.49
C ILE A 455 -20.11 -15.00 8.00
N PRO A 456 -21.42 -14.67 8.23
CA PRO A 456 -22.52 -15.54 7.83
C PRO A 456 -22.50 -15.90 6.35
N GLN A 457 -22.72 -17.18 6.00
CA GLN A 457 -22.77 -17.64 4.61
C GLN A 457 -23.80 -16.88 3.77
N TRP A 458 -24.92 -16.52 4.34
CA TRP A 458 -25.98 -15.75 3.70
C TRP A 458 -25.52 -14.39 3.16
N ILE A 459 -24.56 -13.74 3.84
CA ILE A 459 -23.97 -12.48 3.38
C ILE A 459 -23.13 -12.71 2.11
N ILE A 460 -22.56 -13.90 1.97
CA ILE A 460 -21.75 -14.28 0.80
C ILE A 460 -22.63 -14.62 -0.41
N ASP A 461 -23.75 -15.27 -0.16
CA ASP A 461 -24.62 -15.83 -1.17
C ASP A 461 -25.64 -14.82 -1.72
N ILE A 462 -25.91 -13.75 -0.96
CA ILE A 462 -26.90 -12.74 -1.34
C ILE A 462 -26.39 -11.89 -2.50
N VAL A 463 -27.29 -11.59 -3.43
CA VAL A 463 -26.98 -10.79 -4.61
C VAL A 463 -26.77 -9.32 -4.22
N PRO A 464 -25.74 -8.65 -4.77
CA PRO A 464 -25.48 -7.25 -4.51
C PRO A 464 -26.65 -6.31 -4.86
N SER A 465 -27.13 -5.52 -3.87
CA SER A 465 -28.14 -4.47 -4.05
C SER A 465 -27.99 -3.40 -2.94
N ALA A 466 -28.05 -2.12 -3.28
CA ALA A 466 -27.85 -1.03 -2.31
C ALA A 466 -29.07 -0.75 -1.41
N GLU A 467 -30.26 -1.30 -1.71
CA GLU A 467 -31.54 -1.07 -0.97
C GLU A 467 -31.80 0.40 -0.61
N LEU A 468 -31.59 1.31 -1.56
CA LEU A 468 -31.80 2.76 -1.37
C LEU A 468 -33.11 3.28 -1.95
N SER A 469 -33.80 2.46 -2.76
CA SER A 469 -35.06 2.79 -3.44
C SER A 469 -35.87 1.55 -3.75
N ASP A 470 -37.17 1.75 -4.11
CA ASP A 470 -38.09 0.67 -4.51
C ASP A 470 -37.61 -0.13 -5.75
N LYS A 471 -36.59 0.33 -6.46
CA LYS A 471 -35.98 -0.32 -7.63
C LYS A 471 -34.77 -1.20 -7.28
N GLN A 472 -34.48 -1.37 -6.02
CA GLN A 472 -33.34 -2.13 -5.50
C GLN A 472 -33.79 -3.07 -4.38
N ASP A 473 -34.91 -3.76 -4.60
CA ASP A 473 -35.46 -4.70 -3.64
C ASP A 473 -34.78 -6.07 -3.80
N VAL A 474 -34.01 -6.48 -2.77
CA VAL A 474 -33.32 -7.77 -2.71
C VAL A 474 -34.30 -8.95 -2.73
N GLU A 475 -35.47 -8.80 -2.11
CA GLU A 475 -36.49 -9.85 -2.09
C GLU A 475 -37.19 -10.00 -3.45
N ALA A 476 -37.19 -8.94 -4.28
CA ALA A 476 -37.66 -8.93 -5.67
C ALA A 476 -36.59 -9.28 -6.71
N TRP A 477 -35.37 -9.62 -6.30
CA TRP A 477 -34.21 -9.91 -7.16
C TRP A 477 -33.82 -8.75 -8.08
N GLU A 478 -33.91 -7.52 -7.60
CA GLU A 478 -33.46 -6.32 -8.29
C GLU A 478 -32.03 -5.96 -7.83
N TRP A 479 -31.10 -5.88 -8.77
CA TRP A 479 -29.64 -5.90 -8.55
C TRP A 479 -28.95 -4.63 -9.03
N ASP A 480 -27.69 -4.49 -8.61
CA ASP A 480 -26.82 -3.44 -9.15
C ASP A 480 -26.58 -3.64 -10.67
N PRO A 481 -26.49 -2.56 -11.45
CA PRO A 481 -26.41 -2.62 -12.92
C PRO A 481 -25.02 -3.04 -13.44
N PHE A 482 -24.25 -3.81 -12.67
CA PHE A 482 -22.88 -4.21 -13.01
C PHE A 482 -22.66 -5.70 -12.79
N ASP A 483 -22.09 -6.39 -13.80
CA ASP A 483 -21.43 -7.68 -13.58
C ASP A 483 -20.04 -7.43 -12.98
N TYR A 484 -19.90 -7.58 -11.66
CA TYR A 484 -18.64 -7.29 -10.94
C TYR A 484 -17.48 -8.17 -11.37
N GLU A 485 -17.71 -9.38 -11.90
CA GLU A 485 -16.64 -10.22 -12.41
C GLU A 485 -16.00 -9.59 -13.66
N PHE A 486 -16.80 -9.14 -14.59
CA PHE A 486 -16.32 -8.47 -15.79
C PHE A 486 -15.79 -7.07 -15.50
N VAL A 487 -16.55 -6.26 -14.78
CA VAL A 487 -16.21 -4.88 -14.43
C VAL A 487 -14.90 -4.80 -13.66
N GLY A 488 -14.69 -5.68 -12.68
CA GLY A 488 -13.44 -5.74 -11.92
C GLY A 488 -12.23 -6.02 -12.81
N LYS A 489 -12.38 -6.90 -13.82
CA LYS A 489 -11.28 -7.19 -14.76
C LYS A 489 -10.98 -6.02 -15.72
N ILE A 490 -12.00 -5.29 -16.16
CA ILE A 490 -11.82 -4.06 -16.96
C ILE A 490 -11.17 -2.97 -16.12
N ASN A 491 -11.60 -2.76 -14.87
CA ASN A 491 -10.97 -1.82 -13.95
C ASN A 491 -9.50 -2.16 -13.71
N GLN A 492 -9.18 -3.44 -13.50
CA GLN A 492 -7.81 -3.90 -13.39
C GLN A 492 -6.99 -3.58 -14.66
N ALA A 493 -7.59 -3.78 -15.85
CA ALA A 493 -6.92 -3.43 -17.10
C ALA A 493 -6.63 -1.93 -17.20
N PHE A 494 -7.57 -1.07 -16.82
CA PHE A 494 -7.40 0.38 -16.87
C PHE A 494 -6.37 0.87 -15.82
N VAL A 495 -6.51 0.46 -14.58
CA VAL A 495 -5.72 0.99 -13.45
C VAL A 495 -4.35 0.34 -13.35
N GLU A 496 -4.29 -0.99 -13.35
CA GLU A 496 -3.05 -1.72 -13.09
C GLU A 496 -2.22 -1.94 -14.37
N LYS A 497 -2.90 -2.34 -15.45
CA LYS A 497 -2.24 -2.62 -16.74
C LYS A 497 -2.19 -1.42 -17.67
N LYS A 498 -2.76 -0.25 -17.25
CA LYS A 498 -2.77 1.02 -17.97
C LYS A 498 -3.25 0.90 -19.41
N LYS A 499 -4.30 0.08 -19.63
CA LYS A 499 -4.93 -0.09 -20.93
C LYS A 499 -6.00 0.96 -21.15
N GLU A 500 -6.16 1.38 -22.40
CA GLU A 500 -7.22 2.27 -22.84
C GLU A 500 -8.35 1.48 -23.56
N PRO A 501 -9.54 2.08 -23.74
CA PRO A 501 -10.62 1.43 -24.48
C PRO A 501 -10.22 0.93 -25.88
N ALA A 502 -9.27 1.60 -26.56
CA ALA A 502 -8.75 1.16 -27.83
C ALA A 502 -8.00 -0.17 -27.74
N ASP A 503 -7.23 -0.40 -26.67
CA ASP A 503 -6.52 -1.66 -26.47
C ASP A 503 -7.51 -2.81 -26.17
N ILE A 504 -8.55 -2.51 -25.40
CA ILE A 504 -9.61 -3.48 -25.10
C ILE A 504 -10.35 -3.91 -26.38
N LEU A 505 -10.77 -2.94 -27.23
CA LEU A 505 -11.41 -3.25 -28.50
C LEU A 505 -10.50 -3.99 -29.49
N GLU A 506 -9.21 -3.66 -29.51
CA GLU A 506 -8.24 -4.38 -30.34
C GLU A 506 -8.11 -5.85 -29.91
N MET A 507 -8.01 -6.09 -28.59
CA MET A 507 -7.95 -7.44 -28.05
C MET A 507 -9.27 -8.21 -28.26
N TYR A 508 -10.41 -7.53 -28.13
CA TYR A 508 -11.71 -8.10 -28.44
C TYR A 508 -11.78 -8.54 -29.93
N LYS A 509 -11.44 -7.66 -30.85
CA LYS A 509 -11.42 -7.95 -32.29
C LYS A 509 -10.48 -9.10 -32.65
N LYS A 510 -9.36 -9.24 -31.94
CA LYS A 510 -8.39 -10.34 -32.12
C LYS A 510 -8.81 -11.65 -31.44
N GLY A 511 -9.92 -11.70 -30.70
CA GLY A 511 -10.37 -12.87 -29.95
C GLY A 511 -9.49 -13.24 -28.76
N ILE A 512 -8.66 -12.32 -28.27
CA ILE A 512 -7.72 -12.57 -27.14
C ILE A 512 -8.12 -11.87 -25.84
N LEU A 513 -9.22 -11.11 -25.83
CA LEU A 513 -9.63 -10.33 -24.66
C LEU A 513 -9.96 -11.23 -23.45
N LYS A 514 -10.64 -12.35 -23.68
CA LYS A 514 -10.94 -13.35 -22.64
C LYS A 514 -9.67 -13.82 -21.93
N SER A 515 -8.68 -14.26 -22.68
CA SER A 515 -7.42 -14.75 -22.11
C SER A 515 -6.60 -13.64 -21.44
N PHE A 516 -6.61 -12.42 -21.99
CA PHE A 516 -5.94 -11.27 -21.40
C PHE A 516 -6.53 -10.85 -20.04
N LEU A 517 -7.86 -10.88 -19.93
CA LEU A 517 -8.59 -10.53 -18.71
C LEU A 517 -8.75 -11.71 -17.74
N TRP A 518 -8.41 -12.93 -18.16
CA TRP A 518 -8.61 -14.17 -17.39
C TRP A 518 -10.09 -14.35 -17.04
N LEU A 519 -10.98 -14.14 -18.02
CA LEU A 519 -12.42 -14.32 -17.84
C LEU A 519 -12.81 -15.80 -17.97
N PRO A 520 -13.74 -16.28 -17.14
CA PRO A 520 -14.25 -17.67 -17.24
C PRO A 520 -15.10 -17.87 -18.49
N LYS A 521 -15.83 -16.85 -18.92
CA LYS A 521 -16.75 -16.88 -20.07
C LYS A 521 -16.24 -15.98 -21.20
N ASP A 522 -16.78 -16.14 -22.41
CA ASP A 522 -16.54 -15.23 -23.51
C ASP A 522 -17.31 -13.91 -23.33
N ILE A 523 -16.88 -12.84 -24.04
CA ILE A 523 -17.49 -11.52 -23.89
C ILE A 523 -18.99 -11.54 -24.26
N LEU A 524 -19.36 -12.32 -25.27
CA LEU A 524 -20.75 -12.45 -25.69
C LEU A 524 -21.60 -13.36 -24.78
N ASP A 525 -21.02 -13.97 -23.76
CA ASP A 525 -21.76 -14.61 -22.67
C ASP A 525 -22.16 -13.61 -21.56
N TYR A 526 -21.54 -12.42 -21.54
CA TYR A 526 -21.89 -11.31 -20.65
C TYR A 526 -22.80 -10.28 -21.34
N TYR A 527 -22.76 -10.18 -22.69
CA TYR A 527 -23.47 -9.18 -23.48
C TYR A 527 -24.17 -9.80 -24.65
N GLU A 528 -25.40 -9.36 -24.96
CA GLU A 528 -26.19 -9.85 -26.09
C GLU A 528 -25.49 -9.68 -27.44
N ASN A 529 -24.69 -8.61 -27.58
CA ASN A 529 -23.96 -8.29 -28.80
C ASN A 529 -22.79 -7.32 -28.55
N SER A 530 -21.95 -7.11 -29.56
CA SER A 530 -20.81 -6.22 -29.51
C SER A 530 -21.18 -4.75 -29.19
N LEU A 531 -22.39 -4.30 -29.58
CA LEU A 531 -22.82 -2.92 -29.30
C LEU A 531 -23.08 -2.72 -27.81
N GLU A 532 -23.71 -3.67 -27.14
CA GLU A 532 -23.92 -3.60 -25.67
C GLU A 532 -22.61 -3.63 -24.91
N PHE A 533 -21.70 -4.51 -25.28
CA PHE A 533 -20.35 -4.53 -24.74
C PHE A 533 -19.62 -3.17 -24.89
N ILE A 534 -19.68 -2.57 -26.11
CA ILE A 534 -19.02 -1.28 -26.37
C ILE A 534 -19.68 -0.16 -25.55
N LYS A 535 -21.00 -0.14 -25.41
CA LYS A 535 -21.72 0.85 -24.59
C LYS A 535 -21.29 0.75 -23.13
N ASP A 536 -21.17 -0.46 -22.59
CA ASP A 536 -20.76 -0.65 -21.21
C ASP A 536 -19.27 -0.27 -21.01
N LEU A 537 -18.39 -0.65 -21.91
CA LEU A 537 -16.99 -0.20 -21.91
C LEU A 537 -16.88 1.34 -21.92
N GLU A 538 -17.68 2.04 -22.74
CA GLU A 538 -17.75 3.50 -22.78
C GLU A 538 -18.27 4.08 -21.45
N LYS A 539 -19.29 3.45 -20.86
CA LYS A 539 -19.84 3.83 -19.55
C LYS A 539 -18.78 3.73 -18.45
N LEU A 540 -18.07 2.60 -18.38
CA LEU A 540 -17.00 2.39 -17.39
C LEU A 540 -15.88 3.41 -17.56
N TRP A 541 -15.40 3.62 -18.78
CA TRP A 541 -14.37 4.61 -19.07
C TRP A 541 -14.81 6.03 -18.72
N LYS A 542 -16.06 6.38 -19.02
CA LYS A 542 -16.66 7.67 -18.67
C LYS A 542 -16.71 7.86 -17.15
N LEU A 543 -17.23 6.90 -16.40
CA LEU A 543 -17.36 6.96 -14.95
C LEU A 543 -15.99 7.13 -14.30
N MET A 544 -14.99 6.35 -14.73
CA MET A 544 -13.63 6.44 -14.23
C MET A 544 -13.04 7.83 -14.43
N ASN A 545 -13.22 8.46 -15.59
CA ASN A 545 -12.62 9.77 -15.89
C ASN A 545 -13.39 10.94 -15.25
N ILE A 546 -14.73 10.91 -15.27
CA ILE A 546 -15.55 12.03 -14.78
C ILE A 546 -15.57 12.10 -13.26
N ASN A 547 -15.57 10.95 -12.57
CA ASN A 547 -15.75 10.88 -11.12
C ASN A 547 -14.46 11.08 -10.30
N TYR A 548 -13.34 11.53 -10.92
CA TYR A 548 -12.09 11.79 -10.20
C TYR A 548 -12.28 12.67 -8.96
N PHE A 549 -13.12 13.73 -9.06
CA PHE A 549 -13.37 14.67 -7.97
C PHE A 549 -14.01 14.04 -6.73
N LYS A 550 -14.73 12.92 -6.91
CA LYS A 550 -15.27 12.17 -5.79
C LYS A 550 -14.16 11.35 -5.10
N ARG A 551 -13.25 10.75 -5.87
CA ARG A 551 -12.12 9.97 -5.32
C ARG A 551 -11.19 10.80 -4.46
N VAL A 552 -11.01 12.09 -4.76
CA VAL A 552 -10.14 12.99 -3.99
C VAL A 552 -10.55 13.10 -2.51
N GLN A 553 -11.83 12.95 -2.17
CA GLN A 553 -12.30 13.01 -0.79
C GLN A 553 -12.21 11.68 -0.02
N SER A 554 -11.89 10.57 -0.68
CA SER A 554 -11.72 9.28 -0.03
C SER A 554 -10.69 9.36 1.11
N PRO A 555 -10.89 8.66 2.22
CA PRO A 555 -9.87 8.56 3.27
C PRO A 555 -8.63 7.79 2.79
N PRO A 556 -7.55 7.79 3.58
CA PRO A 556 -6.35 7.00 3.26
C PRO A 556 -6.68 5.53 3.02
N ILE A 557 -6.07 4.95 2.00
CA ILE A 557 -6.24 3.56 1.60
C ILE A 557 -5.04 2.70 1.98
N ALA A 558 -5.28 1.44 2.33
CA ALA A 558 -4.23 0.42 2.39
C ALA A 558 -3.74 0.13 0.97
N THR A 559 -2.46 0.33 0.68
CA THR A 559 -1.87 0.00 -0.61
C THR A 559 -1.39 -1.45 -0.59
N ILE A 560 -2.08 -2.31 -1.32
CA ILE A 560 -1.84 -3.77 -1.36
C ILE A 560 -1.46 -4.23 -2.76
N SER A 561 -2.14 -3.73 -3.78
CA SER A 561 -1.90 -4.11 -5.17
C SER A 561 -0.65 -3.46 -5.76
N LYS A 562 -0.26 -3.92 -6.94
CA LYS A 562 0.85 -3.31 -7.71
C LYS A 562 0.55 -1.89 -8.17
N SER A 563 -0.71 -1.52 -8.31
CA SER A 563 -1.14 -0.19 -8.73
C SER A 563 -2.38 0.22 -7.99
N SER A 564 -2.29 1.30 -7.22
CA SER A 564 -3.38 1.88 -6.46
C SER A 564 -3.74 3.28 -6.96
N PHE A 565 -4.95 3.74 -6.64
CA PHE A 565 -5.35 5.10 -6.94
C PHE A 565 -4.49 6.13 -6.19
N TRP A 566 -4.42 7.34 -6.74
CA TRP A 566 -3.75 8.56 -6.29
C TRP A 566 -2.24 8.58 -6.36
N PHE A 567 -1.57 7.43 -6.39
CA PHE A 567 -0.13 7.41 -6.49
C PHE A 567 0.36 6.72 -7.76
N ASP A 568 -0.05 5.49 -7.97
CA ASP A 568 0.29 4.73 -9.19
C ASP A 568 -0.57 5.16 -10.37
N PHE A 569 -1.78 5.62 -10.08
CA PHE A 569 -2.70 6.23 -11.01
C PHE A 569 -2.95 7.67 -10.55
N ARG A 570 -2.09 8.59 -10.98
CA ARG A 570 -2.18 10.02 -10.66
C ARG A 570 -3.29 10.65 -11.48
N GLU A 571 -4.27 11.20 -10.79
CA GLU A 571 -5.45 11.77 -11.41
C GLU A 571 -5.31 13.28 -11.59
N ALA A 572 -5.89 13.76 -12.68
CA ALA A 572 -6.06 15.17 -12.96
C ALA A 572 -7.46 15.40 -13.53
N GLN A 573 -7.90 16.67 -13.56
CA GLN A 573 -9.13 17.03 -14.24
C GLN A 573 -8.90 16.91 -15.75
N ASN A 574 -9.31 15.78 -16.32
CA ASN A 574 -9.21 15.49 -17.73
C ASN A 574 -10.60 15.44 -18.37
N TRP A 575 -10.69 15.88 -19.63
CA TRP A 575 -11.88 15.67 -20.43
C TRP A 575 -11.97 14.25 -20.92
N LEU A 576 -13.19 13.71 -21.02
CA LEU A 576 -13.41 12.40 -21.64
C LEU A 576 -12.92 12.43 -23.09
N TYR A 577 -12.02 11.51 -23.41
CA TYR A 577 -11.44 11.42 -24.73
C TYR A 577 -11.39 9.97 -25.22
N TYR A 578 -11.68 9.81 -26.49
CA TYR A 578 -11.51 8.55 -27.22
C TYR A 578 -10.55 8.77 -28.38
N THR A 579 -9.51 7.93 -28.48
CA THR A 579 -8.48 8.03 -29.50
C THR A 579 -9.03 7.81 -30.92
N ARG A 580 -8.31 8.24 -31.94
CA ARG A 580 -8.66 7.94 -33.33
C ARG A 580 -8.70 6.43 -33.60
N LYS A 581 -7.78 5.68 -33.00
CA LYS A 581 -7.71 4.21 -33.03
C LYS A 581 -8.99 3.60 -32.48
N TYR A 582 -9.48 4.08 -31.32
CA TYR A 582 -10.72 3.62 -30.72
C TYR A 582 -11.91 3.78 -31.66
N ARG A 583 -12.09 4.99 -32.22
CA ARG A 583 -13.22 5.30 -33.12
C ARG A 583 -13.21 4.41 -34.36
N LYS A 584 -12.02 4.16 -34.94
CA LYS A 584 -11.86 3.26 -36.08
C LYS A 584 -12.24 1.83 -35.72
N LEU A 585 -11.71 1.30 -34.62
CA LEU A 585 -12.01 -0.06 -34.14
C LEU A 585 -13.50 -0.24 -33.83
N LYS A 586 -14.12 0.74 -33.17
CA LYS A 586 -15.56 0.72 -32.91
C LYS A 586 -16.38 0.61 -34.21
N GLN A 587 -16.06 1.41 -35.22
CA GLN A 587 -16.74 1.33 -36.54
C GLN A 587 -16.52 -0.02 -37.21
N GLU A 588 -15.28 -0.54 -37.19
CA GLU A 588 -14.97 -1.83 -37.80
C GLU A 588 -15.70 -2.98 -37.12
N ILE A 589 -15.82 -2.98 -35.78
CA ILE A 589 -16.54 -4.03 -35.02
C ILE A 589 -18.05 -3.95 -35.29
N LEU A 590 -18.63 -2.75 -35.31
CA LEU A 590 -20.06 -2.57 -35.53
C LEU A 590 -20.47 -2.76 -36.98
N ASN A 591 -19.59 -2.59 -37.95
CA ASN A 591 -19.87 -2.83 -39.36
C ASN A 591 -19.69 -4.31 -39.77
N ILE A 592 -19.07 -5.14 -38.94
CA ILE A 592 -18.93 -6.58 -39.14
C ILE A 592 -20.19 -7.32 -38.62
N ASN A 593 -20.99 -6.68 -37.80
CA ASN A 593 -22.25 -7.18 -37.30
C ASN A 593 -23.42 -6.48 -38.00
#